data_52591555acc32d02b0fcf70e3b9a3ee5
#
_entry.id   52591555acc32d02b0fcf70e3b9a3ee5
#
_cell.length_a   1.000
_cell.length_b   1.000
_cell.length_c   1.000
_cell.angle_alpha   90.00
_cell.angle_beta   90.00
_cell.angle_gamma   90.00
#
_symmetry.space_group_name_H-M   'P 1'
#
loop_
_entity.id
_entity.type
_entity.pdbx_description
1 polymer ?
#
loop_
_entity_poly.entity_id
_entity_poly.type
_entity_poly.pdbx_seq_one_letter_code
_entity_poly.pdbx_strand_id
1 'polypeptide(L)'
;MNMYNQYGASGYQPLHKMTREAPKKGGVLKNKIGKWILITVAFVLLAIWFLLGSFRFMMPKFFSLTGFPFGTRNYLVLFQNNYELRPTGGFISSYGVLKFSHGIYKGIEFHDVYGDIDKHDYVEPPLVLATLLKGPGYEGHNFRDANYDPDFSKTKDELIKFYNMVYPKTRIDGVIAADFTFLERMVALYEPLTVENYKLTEGNLFETLSTVVSDIDRHNEEALAKRKNISGEIVKSIIKKT
;
A
#
# COMPACT_ATOMS: atom_id res chain seq x y z
N MET A 1 85.86 73.97 55.39
CA MET A 1 86.41 72.61 55.43
C MET A 1 85.32 71.67 55.94
N ASN A 2 85.07 70.71 55.25
CA ASN A 2 84.21 69.51 55.41
C ASN A 2 82.91 69.44 54.62
N MET A 3 83.08 68.66 53.59
CA MET A 3 82.05 67.90 52.87
C MET A 3 81.36 66.89 53.79
N TYR A 4 80.13 66.68 53.53
CA TYR A 4 79.28 65.48 53.69
C TYR A 4 77.83 65.94 53.85
N ASN A 5 76.83 65.58 53.15
CA ASN A 5 76.49 64.34 52.59
C ASN A 5 75.27 64.48 51.61
N GLN A 6 75.37 63.94 50.47
CA GLN A 6 74.24 63.64 49.60
C GLN A 6 74.13 62.12 49.60
N TYR A 7 73.08 61.56 50.17
CA TYR A 7 72.54 60.34 49.70
C TYR A 7 71.03 60.33 49.92
N GLY A 8 70.34 60.24 48.84
CA GLY A 8 68.91 60.27 48.74
C GLY A 8 68.25 59.03 49.31
N ALA A 9 67.09 59.25 49.91
CA ALA A 9 66.16 58.17 50.31
C ALA A 9 65.55 57.52 49.09
N SER A 10 65.98 56.32 48.81
CA SER A 10 65.30 55.45 47.83
C SER A 10 63.95 54.99 48.39
N GLY A 11 62.90 55.44 47.72
CA GLY A 11 61.52 55.05 48.06
C GLY A 11 61.29 53.59 47.87
N TYR A 12 60.94 52.91 48.96
CA TYR A 12 60.34 51.60 48.90
C TYR A 12 58.91 51.70 48.31
N GLN A 13 58.73 51.16 47.10
CA GLN A 13 57.39 50.93 46.57
C GLN A 13 56.88 49.62 47.18
N PRO A 14 55.68 49.62 47.77
CA PRO A 14 55.07 48.34 48.23
C PRO A 14 54.68 47.49 47.05
N LEU A 15 55.05 46.20 47.09
CA LEU A 15 54.65 45.16 46.14
C LEU A 15 53.16 45.17 46.02
N HIS A 16 52.68 45.51 44.83
CA HIS A 16 51.29 45.38 44.42
C HIS A 16 50.85 43.89 44.66
N LYS A 17 49.89 43.71 45.56
CA LYS A 17 49.25 42.41 45.73
C LYS A 17 48.66 42.02 44.39
N MET A 18 49.31 41.08 43.65
CA MET A 18 48.68 40.36 42.55
C MET A 18 47.55 39.53 43.15
N THR A 19 46.33 40.08 43.12
CA THR A 19 45.12 39.31 43.30
C THR A 19 44.98 38.39 42.12
N ARG A 20 45.32 37.11 42.29
CA ARG A 20 44.94 36.07 41.32
C ARG A 20 43.43 36.05 41.27
N GLU A 21 42.82 36.56 40.22
CA GLU A 21 41.43 36.35 39.94
C GLU A 21 41.20 34.84 39.73
N ALA A 22 40.37 34.26 40.59
CA ALA A 22 39.97 32.85 40.42
C ALA A 22 39.29 32.67 39.05
N PRO A 23 39.60 31.59 38.30
CA PRO A 23 39.02 31.39 37.00
C PRO A 23 37.49 31.28 37.15
N LYS A 24 36.78 32.12 36.41
CA LYS A 24 35.32 32.14 36.38
C LYS A 24 34.79 30.75 35.95
N LYS A 25 34.32 29.92 36.91
CA LYS A 25 33.77 28.58 36.69
C LYS A 25 32.51 28.53 35.78
N GLY A 26 32.01 29.64 35.30
CA GLY A 26 30.81 29.74 34.45
C GLY A 26 30.99 29.33 32.98
N GLY A 27 32.24 29.33 32.45
CA GLY A 27 32.47 29.04 31.02
C GLY A 27 32.36 27.58 30.64
N VAL A 28 32.70 26.64 31.55
CA VAL A 28 32.73 25.20 31.24
C VAL A 28 31.32 24.59 31.21
N LEU A 29 30.41 25.05 32.03
CA LEU A 29 29.01 24.55 32.05
C LEU A 29 28.24 25.03 30.83
N LYS A 30 28.39 26.30 30.44
CA LYS A 30 27.81 26.86 29.19
C LYS A 30 28.29 26.10 27.95
N ASN A 31 29.54 25.69 27.90
CA ASN A 31 30.11 24.93 26.79
C ASN A 31 29.55 23.49 26.73
N LYS A 32 29.24 22.87 27.87
CA LYS A 32 28.61 21.52 27.89
C LYS A 32 27.16 21.59 27.40
N ILE A 33 26.36 22.52 27.89
CA ILE A 33 24.97 22.71 27.46
C ILE A 33 24.92 23.06 25.97
N GLY A 34 25.79 23.94 25.48
CA GLY A 34 25.87 24.26 24.06
C GLY A 34 26.22 23.05 23.17
N LYS A 35 27.11 22.17 23.64
CA LYS A 35 27.41 20.91 22.94
C LYS A 35 26.19 19.95 22.88
N TRP A 36 25.46 19.80 23.96
CA TRP A 36 24.26 18.97 23.96
C TRP A 36 23.15 19.52 23.06
N ILE A 37 22.94 20.82 23.04
CA ILE A 37 22.02 21.48 22.12
C ILE A 37 22.44 21.23 20.67
N LEU A 38 23.72 21.39 20.34
CA LEU A 38 24.24 21.12 18.99
C LEU A 38 24.05 19.65 18.57
N ILE A 39 24.30 18.70 19.47
CA ILE A 39 24.09 17.27 19.22
C ILE A 39 22.60 16.97 18.98
N THR A 40 21.72 17.54 19.80
CA THR A 40 20.26 17.35 19.62
C THR A 40 19.77 17.94 18.30
N VAL A 41 20.22 19.15 17.95
CA VAL A 41 19.88 19.78 16.65
C VAL A 41 20.42 18.94 15.50
N ALA A 42 21.65 18.46 15.56
CA ALA A 42 22.23 17.60 14.53
C ALA A 42 21.45 16.29 14.38
N PHE A 43 21.04 15.68 15.50
CA PHE A 43 20.23 14.46 15.49
C PHE A 43 18.85 14.70 14.87
N VAL A 44 18.19 15.80 15.22
CA VAL A 44 16.90 16.21 14.64
C VAL A 44 17.02 16.45 13.15
N LEU A 45 18.05 17.16 12.71
CA LEU A 45 18.31 17.40 11.29
C LEU A 45 18.60 16.09 10.53
N LEU A 46 19.33 15.17 11.15
CA LEU A 46 19.60 13.85 10.57
C LEU A 46 18.34 13.00 10.47
N ALA A 47 17.47 13.04 11.49
CA ALA A 47 16.17 12.37 11.46
C ALA A 47 15.27 12.95 10.38
N ILE A 48 15.19 14.26 10.26
CA ILE A 48 14.45 14.95 9.20
C ILE A 48 15.01 14.57 7.82
N TRP A 49 16.32 14.56 7.66
CA TRP A 49 16.98 14.17 6.41
C TRP A 49 16.68 12.71 6.05
N PHE A 50 16.68 11.80 7.03
CA PHE A 50 16.33 10.39 6.82
C PHE A 50 14.87 10.23 6.42
N LEU A 51 13.93 10.90 7.11
CA LEU A 51 12.50 10.89 6.78
C LEU A 51 12.23 11.47 5.39
N LEU A 52 12.83 12.62 5.07
CA LEU A 52 12.71 13.24 3.75
C LEU A 52 13.38 12.38 2.67
N GLY A 53 14.48 11.70 2.98
CA GLY A 53 15.15 10.76 2.09
C GLY A 53 14.24 9.58 1.74
N SER A 54 13.61 8.94 2.72
CA SER A 54 12.65 7.84 2.50
C SER A 54 11.45 8.31 1.69
N PHE A 55 10.89 9.46 1.99
CA PHE A 55 9.80 10.08 1.24
C PHE A 55 10.17 10.35 -0.23
N ARG A 56 11.38 10.84 -0.49
CA ARG A 56 11.91 11.08 -1.84
C ARG A 56 11.94 9.81 -2.71
N PHE A 57 12.20 8.64 -2.12
CA PHE A 57 12.17 7.36 -2.86
C PHE A 57 10.73 6.83 -3.06
N MET A 58 9.81 7.12 -2.15
CA MET A 58 8.42 6.68 -2.25
C MET A 58 7.59 7.54 -3.20
N MET A 59 7.82 8.85 -3.24
CA MET A 59 7.03 9.79 -4.04
C MET A 59 6.99 9.48 -5.54
N PRO A 60 8.11 9.20 -6.23
CA PRO A 60 8.08 8.87 -7.65
C PRO A 60 7.26 7.59 -7.94
N LYS A 61 7.33 6.58 -7.04
CA LYS A 61 6.52 5.36 -7.15
C LYS A 61 5.05 5.67 -6.95
N PHE A 62 4.72 6.44 -5.92
CA PHE A 62 3.35 6.88 -5.68
C PHE A 62 2.78 7.64 -6.89
N PHE A 63 3.52 8.58 -7.45
CA PHE A 63 3.12 9.33 -8.64
C PHE A 63 2.94 8.44 -9.85
N SER A 64 3.84 7.49 -10.07
CA SER A 64 3.72 6.53 -11.15
C SER A 64 2.49 5.64 -11.00
N LEU A 65 2.21 5.16 -9.78
CA LEU A 65 1.07 4.28 -9.50
C LEU A 65 -0.27 5.01 -9.59
N THR A 66 -0.34 6.27 -9.18
CA THR A 66 -1.60 7.02 -9.14
C THR A 66 -1.83 7.93 -10.34
N GLY A 67 -0.82 8.05 -11.23
CA GLY A 67 -0.88 8.94 -12.40
C GLY A 67 -0.78 10.43 -12.06
N PHE A 68 -0.30 10.77 -10.86
CA PHE A 68 -0.07 12.18 -10.50
C PHE A 68 1.10 12.76 -11.33
N PRO A 69 1.05 14.03 -11.75
CA PRO A 69 -0.07 14.95 -11.60
C PRO A 69 -1.05 14.98 -12.78
N PHE A 70 -0.71 14.38 -13.95
CA PHE A 70 -1.45 14.60 -15.21
C PHE A 70 -1.96 13.32 -15.88
N GLY A 71 -1.83 12.17 -15.22
CA GLY A 71 -2.19 10.88 -15.81
C GLY A 71 -3.41 10.22 -15.19
N THR A 72 -3.90 9.20 -15.87
CA THR A 72 -4.87 8.24 -15.35
C THR A 72 -4.22 6.87 -15.21
N ARG A 73 -4.68 6.06 -14.26
CA ARG A 73 -4.24 4.68 -14.06
C ARG A 73 -5.45 3.80 -13.78
N ASN A 74 -5.50 2.65 -14.46
CA ASN A 74 -6.51 1.65 -14.23
C ASN A 74 -5.82 0.34 -13.83
N TYR A 75 -6.25 -0.24 -12.73
CA TYR A 75 -5.75 -1.52 -12.24
C TYR A 75 -6.85 -2.55 -12.27
N LEU A 76 -6.55 -3.71 -12.81
CA LEU A 76 -7.42 -4.88 -12.71
C LEU A 76 -7.21 -5.51 -11.35
N VAL A 77 -8.25 -5.55 -10.53
CA VAL A 77 -8.23 -6.15 -9.20
C VAL A 77 -8.95 -7.48 -9.27
N LEU A 78 -8.24 -8.57 -9.00
CA LEU A 78 -8.79 -9.92 -8.99
C LEU A 78 -9.23 -10.28 -7.59
N PHE A 79 -10.41 -10.88 -7.47
CA PHE A 79 -10.88 -11.49 -6.24
C PHE A 79 -10.79 -12.99 -6.39
N GLN A 80 -9.85 -13.59 -5.67
CA GLN A 80 -9.52 -15.01 -5.77
C GLN A 80 -10.11 -15.80 -4.62
N ASN A 81 -10.77 -16.92 -4.98
CA ASN A 81 -11.21 -17.92 -4.01
C ASN A 81 -10.06 -18.88 -3.70
N ASN A 82 -9.35 -18.69 -2.62
CA ASN A 82 -8.22 -19.54 -2.21
C ASN A 82 -8.65 -20.88 -1.59
N TYR A 83 -9.94 -21.13 -1.39
CA TYR A 83 -10.49 -22.45 -1.10
C TYR A 83 -10.57 -23.33 -2.35
N GLU A 84 -10.52 -22.74 -3.54
CA GLU A 84 -10.35 -23.42 -4.82
C GLU A 84 -8.97 -23.09 -5.40
N LEU A 85 -7.99 -23.95 -5.14
CA LEU A 85 -6.58 -23.69 -5.44
C LEU A 85 -6.32 -23.46 -6.93
N ARG A 86 -5.56 -22.42 -7.22
CA ARG A 86 -4.95 -22.09 -8.51
C ARG A 86 -3.51 -21.63 -8.28
N PRO A 87 -2.61 -21.75 -9.25
CA PRO A 87 -1.18 -21.44 -9.07
C PRO A 87 -0.86 -20.05 -8.51
N THR A 88 -1.68 -19.03 -8.77
CA THR A 88 -1.44 -17.66 -8.24
C THR A 88 -2.26 -17.32 -7.00
N GLY A 89 -2.89 -18.28 -6.33
CA GLY A 89 -3.53 -18.04 -5.03
C GLY A 89 -4.98 -18.54 -4.93
N GLY A 90 -5.74 -18.59 -6.03
CA GLY A 90 -7.11 -19.09 -5.99
C GLY A 90 -7.88 -18.89 -7.30
N PHE A 91 -9.06 -19.47 -7.39
CA PHE A 91 -9.96 -19.32 -8.53
C PHE A 91 -10.45 -17.88 -8.66
N ILE A 92 -10.38 -17.30 -9.87
CA ILE A 92 -10.83 -15.93 -10.12
C ILE A 92 -12.36 -15.93 -10.27
N SER A 93 -13.06 -15.52 -9.22
CA SER A 93 -14.52 -15.51 -9.17
C SER A 93 -15.15 -14.19 -9.64
N SER A 94 -14.46 -13.09 -9.39
CA SER A 94 -14.89 -11.74 -9.78
C SER A 94 -13.67 -10.85 -9.94
N TYR A 95 -13.87 -9.71 -10.60
CA TYR A 95 -12.80 -8.71 -10.76
C TYR A 95 -13.36 -7.29 -10.59
N GLY A 96 -12.46 -6.34 -10.40
CA GLY A 96 -12.81 -4.93 -10.37
C GLY A 96 -11.82 -4.11 -11.18
N VAL A 97 -12.25 -2.94 -11.63
CA VAL A 97 -11.38 -1.95 -12.26
C VAL A 97 -11.22 -0.76 -11.32
N LEU A 98 -10.06 -0.69 -10.70
CA LEU A 98 -9.67 0.39 -9.79
C LEU A 98 -9.11 1.54 -10.60
N LYS A 99 -9.69 2.74 -10.43
CA LYS A 99 -9.36 3.91 -11.22
C LYS A 99 -8.74 5.03 -10.40
N PHE A 100 -7.62 5.56 -10.89
CA PHE A 100 -7.02 6.79 -10.42
C PHE A 100 -6.99 7.83 -11.53
N SER A 101 -7.14 9.09 -11.18
CA SER A 101 -6.98 10.21 -12.10
C SER A 101 -6.25 11.35 -11.39
N HIS A 102 -5.13 11.80 -11.95
CA HIS A 102 -4.33 12.89 -11.39
C HIS A 102 -3.93 12.66 -9.91
N GLY A 103 -3.64 11.42 -9.54
CA GLY A 103 -3.30 11.03 -8.17
C GLY A 103 -4.49 10.76 -7.25
N ILE A 104 -5.72 11.00 -7.70
CA ILE A 104 -6.94 10.88 -6.90
C ILE A 104 -7.64 9.56 -7.22
N TYR A 105 -8.01 8.81 -6.20
CA TYR A 105 -8.88 7.64 -6.30
C TYR A 105 -10.26 8.04 -6.85
N LYS A 106 -10.71 7.35 -7.90
CA LYS A 106 -12.00 7.60 -8.58
C LYS A 106 -13.04 6.53 -8.30
N GLY A 107 -12.64 5.45 -7.73
CA GLY A 107 -13.52 4.33 -7.42
C GLY A 107 -13.01 3.01 -7.94
N ILE A 108 -13.75 1.97 -7.65
CA ILE A 108 -13.59 0.63 -8.17
C ILE A 108 -14.94 0.15 -8.74
N GLU A 109 -14.94 -0.31 -9.97
CA GLU A 109 -16.10 -0.91 -10.64
C GLU A 109 -15.98 -2.43 -10.55
N PHE A 110 -16.99 -3.12 -10.02
CA PHE A 110 -16.99 -4.56 -9.83
C PHE A 110 -17.74 -5.29 -10.92
N HIS A 111 -17.20 -6.42 -11.34
CA HIS A 111 -17.73 -7.24 -12.41
C HIS A 111 -17.68 -8.73 -12.03
N ASP A 112 -18.65 -9.48 -12.51
CA ASP A 112 -18.65 -10.94 -12.45
C ASP A 112 -17.94 -11.50 -13.68
N VAL A 113 -17.11 -12.51 -13.47
CA VAL A 113 -16.32 -13.09 -14.58
C VAL A 113 -17.23 -13.76 -15.60
N TYR A 114 -18.18 -14.59 -15.16
CA TYR A 114 -19.05 -15.36 -16.05
C TYR A 114 -20.04 -14.50 -16.86
N GLY A 115 -20.55 -13.43 -16.25
CA GLY A 115 -21.56 -12.58 -16.86
C GLY A 115 -21.02 -11.49 -17.77
N ASP A 116 -19.70 -11.30 -17.76
CA ASP A 116 -19.06 -10.17 -18.40
C ASP A 116 -17.85 -10.59 -19.24
N ILE A 117 -16.68 -10.80 -18.63
CA ILE A 117 -15.42 -10.93 -19.35
C ILE A 117 -15.23 -12.28 -20.05
N ASP A 118 -15.88 -13.35 -19.57
CA ASP A 118 -15.84 -14.66 -20.21
C ASP A 118 -16.78 -14.75 -21.45
N LYS A 119 -17.44 -13.67 -21.83
CA LYS A 119 -18.25 -13.56 -23.07
C LYS A 119 -17.39 -13.13 -24.26
N HIS A 120 -16.22 -13.71 -24.43
CA HIS A 120 -15.36 -13.51 -25.59
C HIS A 120 -15.46 -14.72 -26.55
N ASP A 121 -14.88 -14.55 -27.74
CA ASP A 121 -14.74 -15.64 -28.69
C ASP A 121 -13.83 -16.74 -28.15
N TYR A 122 -13.95 -17.96 -28.72
CA TYR A 122 -13.15 -19.11 -28.33
C TYR A 122 -11.65 -18.81 -28.36
N VAL A 123 -10.98 -19.14 -27.26
CA VAL A 123 -9.51 -19.11 -27.15
C VAL A 123 -9.00 -20.51 -26.90
N GLU A 124 -8.04 -20.96 -27.71
CA GLU A 124 -7.40 -22.27 -27.56
C GLU A 124 -6.70 -22.36 -26.17
N PRO A 125 -7.03 -23.38 -25.36
CA PRO A 125 -6.41 -23.52 -24.05
C PRO A 125 -4.96 -23.98 -24.17
N PRO A 126 -4.07 -23.47 -23.31
CA PRO A 126 -2.74 -24.06 -23.13
C PRO A 126 -2.82 -25.55 -22.82
N LEU A 127 -1.84 -26.32 -23.24
CA LEU A 127 -1.82 -27.79 -23.08
C LEU A 127 -2.11 -28.24 -21.64
N VAL A 128 -1.61 -27.50 -20.65
CA VAL A 128 -1.86 -27.80 -19.23
C VAL A 128 -3.35 -27.72 -18.91
N LEU A 129 -4.04 -26.66 -19.29
CA LEU A 129 -5.47 -26.48 -19.07
C LEU A 129 -6.28 -27.48 -19.90
N ALA A 130 -5.93 -27.66 -21.16
CA ALA A 130 -6.56 -28.65 -22.03
C ALA A 130 -6.46 -30.07 -21.47
N THR A 131 -5.42 -30.37 -20.70
CA THR A 131 -5.25 -31.70 -20.08
C THR A 131 -5.99 -31.83 -18.76
N LEU A 132 -6.00 -30.78 -17.93
CA LEU A 132 -6.55 -30.80 -16.58
C LEU A 132 -8.08 -30.56 -16.55
N LEU A 133 -8.57 -29.71 -17.46
CA LEU A 133 -9.98 -29.28 -17.46
C LEU A 133 -10.83 -29.99 -18.53
N LYS A 134 -10.37 -31.15 -19.06
CA LYS A 134 -11.16 -31.97 -19.97
C LYS A 134 -12.45 -32.44 -19.33
N GLY A 135 -13.57 -31.94 -19.82
CA GLY A 135 -14.88 -32.39 -19.36
C GLY A 135 -16.02 -31.71 -20.12
N PRO A 136 -17.26 -32.22 -19.96
CA PRO A 136 -18.44 -31.53 -20.48
C PRO A 136 -18.53 -30.13 -19.89
N GLY A 137 -18.65 -29.10 -20.76
CA GLY A 137 -18.76 -27.70 -20.34
C GLY A 137 -17.44 -26.91 -20.28
N TYR A 138 -16.29 -27.49 -20.66
CA TYR A 138 -15.08 -26.73 -20.87
C TYR A 138 -15.09 -26.12 -22.27
N GLU A 139 -15.34 -24.84 -22.34
CA GLU A 139 -15.56 -24.09 -23.58
C GLU A 139 -14.33 -23.33 -24.08
N GLY A 140 -13.13 -23.77 -23.72
CA GLY A 140 -11.89 -23.11 -24.09
C GLY A 140 -11.21 -22.37 -22.94
N HIS A 141 -10.19 -21.58 -23.27
CA HIS A 141 -9.46 -20.80 -22.28
C HIS A 141 -10.20 -19.51 -21.96
N ASN A 142 -10.46 -19.28 -20.70
CA ASN A 142 -11.24 -18.16 -20.19
C ASN A 142 -10.45 -17.30 -19.19
N PHE A 143 -10.90 -16.09 -18.96
CA PHE A 143 -10.31 -15.17 -17.98
C PHE A 143 -10.19 -15.80 -16.58
N ARG A 144 -11.21 -16.54 -16.15
CA ARG A 144 -11.25 -17.23 -14.85
C ARG A 144 -10.13 -18.25 -14.66
N ASP A 145 -9.59 -18.78 -15.75
CA ASP A 145 -8.53 -19.80 -15.77
C ASP A 145 -7.16 -19.24 -16.20
N ALA A 146 -7.07 -17.93 -16.47
CA ALA A 146 -5.86 -17.28 -16.94
C ALA A 146 -4.70 -17.31 -15.93
N ASN A 147 -4.98 -17.65 -14.67
CA ASN A 147 -3.99 -17.76 -13.61
C ASN A 147 -3.45 -19.20 -13.40
N TYR A 148 -3.32 -19.92 -14.49
CA TYR A 148 -2.79 -21.31 -14.51
C TYR A 148 -1.25 -21.37 -14.40
N ASP A 149 -0.53 -20.29 -14.73
CA ASP A 149 0.94 -20.21 -14.62
C ASP A 149 1.30 -19.62 -13.22
N PRO A 150 2.21 -20.24 -12.46
CA PRO A 150 2.64 -19.72 -11.17
C PRO A 150 3.42 -18.40 -11.25
N ASP A 151 3.96 -18.07 -12.43
CA ASP A 151 4.57 -16.77 -12.69
C ASP A 151 3.49 -15.69 -12.85
N PHE A 152 3.32 -14.87 -11.80
CA PHE A 152 2.32 -13.81 -11.82
C PHE A 152 2.52 -12.78 -12.94
N SER A 153 3.75 -12.61 -13.43
CA SER A 153 3.98 -11.70 -14.57
C SER A 153 3.32 -12.20 -15.84
N LYS A 154 3.41 -13.51 -16.11
CA LYS A 154 2.72 -14.14 -17.26
C LYS A 154 1.21 -14.14 -17.07
N THR A 155 0.75 -14.50 -15.88
CA THR A 155 -0.67 -14.40 -15.51
C THR A 155 -1.23 -12.99 -15.73
N LYS A 156 -0.50 -11.96 -15.31
CA LYS A 156 -0.87 -10.57 -15.54
C LYS A 156 -1.05 -10.28 -17.04
N ASP A 157 -0.12 -10.70 -17.88
CA ASP A 157 -0.16 -10.44 -19.31
C ASP A 157 -1.35 -11.16 -19.97
N GLU A 158 -1.65 -12.39 -19.57
CA GLU A 158 -2.79 -13.17 -20.05
C GLU A 158 -4.12 -12.53 -19.63
N LEU A 159 -4.24 -12.10 -18.37
CA LEU A 159 -5.43 -11.40 -17.87
C LEU A 159 -5.70 -10.08 -18.60
N ILE A 160 -4.64 -9.30 -18.86
CA ILE A 160 -4.78 -8.05 -19.62
C ILE A 160 -5.19 -8.35 -21.07
N LYS A 161 -4.70 -9.43 -21.67
CA LYS A 161 -5.09 -9.87 -22.99
C LYS A 161 -6.60 -10.18 -23.04
N PHE A 162 -7.13 -10.99 -22.13
CA PHE A 162 -8.58 -11.27 -22.06
C PHE A 162 -9.40 -9.99 -21.82
N TYR A 163 -8.94 -9.13 -20.91
CA TYR A 163 -9.62 -7.86 -20.67
C TYR A 163 -9.73 -7.01 -21.93
N ASN A 164 -8.67 -6.94 -22.70
CA ASN A 164 -8.63 -6.15 -23.94
C ASN A 164 -9.48 -6.76 -25.07
N MET A 165 -9.81 -8.05 -25.04
CA MET A 165 -10.73 -8.66 -26.00
C MET A 165 -12.14 -8.08 -25.84
N VAL A 166 -12.56 -7.83 -24.61
CA VAL A 166 -13.90 -7.29 -24.28
C VAL A 166 -13.89 -5.76 -24.19
N TYR A 167 -12.83 -5.19 -23.63
CA TYR A 167 -12.70 -3.74 -23.36
C TYR A 167 -11.48 -3.11 -24.04
N PRO A 168 -11.38 -3.11 -25.39
CA PRO A 168 -10.17 -2.69 -26.09
C PRO A 168 -9.84 -1.20 -25.95
N LYS A 169 -10.79 -0.38 -25.48
CA LYS A 169 -10.61 1.07 -25.30
C LYS A 169 -10.08 1.43 -23.90
N THR A 170 -10.05 0.48 -22.98
CA THR A 170 -9.64 0.74 -21.58
C THR A 170 -8.26 0.16 -21.34
N ARG A 171 -7.27 1.04 -21.20
CA ARG A 171 -5.91 0.61 -20.87
C ARG A 171 -5.85 0.15 -19.41
N ILE A 172 -5.28 -1.03 -19.17
CA ILE A 172 -4.90 -1.54 -17.85
C ILE A 172 -3.41 -1.31 -17.62
N ASP A 173 -3.05 -0.66 -16.52
CA ASP A 173 -1.68 -0.32 -16.15
C ASP A 173 -1.04 -1.36 -15.22
N GLY A 174 -1.83 -2.23 -14.60
CA GLY A 174 -1.35 -3.31 -13.75
C GLY A 174 -2.47 -4.20 -13.22
N VAL A 175 -2.08 -5.30 -12.57
CA VAL A 175 -2.99 -6.27 -11.95
C VAL A 175 -2.67 -6.41 -10.48
N ILE A 176 -3.70 -6.45 -9.65
CA ILE A 176 -3.65 -6.66 -8.20
C ILE A 176 -4.50 -7.91 -7.92
N ALA A 177 -3.95 -8.88 -7.20
CA ALA A 177 -4.71 -10.04 -6.75
C ALA A 177 -4.96 -9.94 -5.24
N ALA A 178 -6.21 -10.18 -4.83
CA ALA A 178 -6.63 -10.27 -3.44
C ALA A 178 -7.44 -11.55 -3.27
N ASP A 179 -7.11 -12.34 -2.26
CA ASP A 179 -7.82 -13.56 -1.92
C ASP A 179 -8.83 -13.37 -0.78
N PHE A 180 -9.62 -14.40 -0.47
CA PHE A 180 -10.56 -14.34 0.65
C PHE A 180 -9.87 -14.12 1.99
N THR A 181 -8.70 -14.70 2.20
CA THR A 181 -7.95 -14.47 3.46
C THR A 181 -7.60 -13.00 3.63
N PHE A 182 -7.20 -12.31 2.56
CA PHE A 182 -6.99 -10.87 2.61
C PHE A 182 -8.28 -10.11 2.97
N LEU A 183 -9.42 -10.48 2.36
CA LEU A 183 -10.71 -9.84 2.67
C LEU A 183 -11.16 -10.11 4.10
N GLU A 184 -10.97 -11.32 4.63
CA GLU A 184 -11.24 -11.69 6.02
C GLU A 184 -10.44 -10.82 6.99
N ARG A 185 -9.14 -10.64 6.73
CA ARG A 185 -8.27 -9.75 7.52
C ARG A 185 -8.71 -8.28 7.45
N MET A 186 -9.16 -7.84 6.29
CA MET A 186 -9.69 -6.48 6.16
C MET A 186 -11.01 -6.32 6.92
N VAL A 187 -11.90 -7.30 6.89
CA VAL A 187 -13.14 -7.29 7.69
C VAL A 187 -12.83 -7.26 9.18
N ALA A 188 -11.85 -8.04 9.65
CA ALA A 188 -11.43 -8.07 11.05
C ALA A 188 -11.02 -6.70 11.60
N LEU A 189 -10.47 -5.81 10.76
CA LEU A 189 -10.12 -4.44 11.18
C LEU A 189 -11.33 -3.55 11.48
N TYR A 190 -12.51 -3.90 10.97
CA TYR A 190 -13.73 -3.07 11.03
C TYR A 190 -14.95 -3.81 11.60
N GLU A 191 -14.73 -4.93 12.29
CA GLU A 191 -15.79 -5.75 12.87
C GLU A 191 -16.70 -5.03 13.87
N PRO A 192 -18.00 -5.32 13.85
CA PRO A 192 -18.70 -6.04 12.79
C PRO A 192 -18.94 -5.16 11.55
N LEU A 193 -18.66 -5.69 10.37
CA LEU A 193 -19.00 -5.03 9.12
C LEU A 193 -20.41 -5.44 8.68
N THR A 194 -21.32 -4.49 8.56
CA THR A 194 -22.67 -4.79 8.06
C THR A 194 -22.76 -4.45 6.58
N VAL A 195 -23.09 -5.45 5.77
CA VAL A 195 -23.33 -5.31 4.33
C VAL A 195 -24.72 -5.87 4.02
N GLU A 196 -25.60 -5.04 3.49
CA GLU A 196 -27.01 -5.35 3.37
C GLU A 196 -27.59 -5.84 4.73
N ASN A 197 -28.06 -7.08 4.79
CA ASN A 197 -28.61 -7.71 5.99
C ASN A 197 -27.62 -8.64 6.71
N TYR A 198 -26.37 -8.72 6.23
CA TYR A 198 -25.37 -9.65 6.76
C TYR A 198 -24.40 -8.92 7.69
N LYS A 199 -24.20 -9.47 8.87
CA LYS A 199 -23.12 -9.07 9.79
C LYS A 199 -21.91 -9.94 9.50
N LEU A 200 -20.91 -9.34 8.90
CA LEU A 200 -19.67 -10.01 8.50
C LEU A 200 -18.60 -9.85 9.57
N THR A 201 -17.92 -10.95 9.84
CA THR A 201 -16.77 -11.06 10.71
C THR A 201 -15.68 -11.85 10.01
N GLU A 202 -14.43 -11.82 10.52
CA GLU A 202 -13.36 -12.65 10.00
C GLU A 202 -13.78 -14.14 9.92
N GLY A 203 -14.45 -14.64 10.95
CA GLY A 203 -14.80 -16.06 11.05
C GLY A 203 -16.00 -16.52 10.22
N ASN A 204 -16.83 -15.63 9.67
CA ASN A 204 -18.04 -16.02 8.94
C ASN A 204 -18.11 -15.52 7.49
N LEU A 205 -17.10 -14.77 7.03
CA LEU A 205 -17.12 -14.15 5.70
C LEU A 205 -17.27 -15.18 4.59
N PHE A 206 -16.45 -16.22 4.60
CA PHE A 206 -16.49 -17.27 3.56
C PHE A 206 -17.81 -18.03 3.56
N GLU A 207 -18.28 -18.48 4.73
CA GLU A 207 -19.53 -19.21 4.87
C GLU A 207 -20.72 -18.37 4.41
N THR A 208 -20.78 -17.11 4.84
CA THR A 208 -21.84 -16.18 4.43
C THR A 208 -21.84 -15.97 2.92
N LEU A 209 -20.68 -15.71 2.33
CA LEU A 209 -20.58 -15.54 0.87
C LEU A 209 -20.93 -16.82 0.12
N SER A 210 -20.48 -17.98 0.58
CA SER A 210 -20.79 -19.28 -0.01
C SER A 210 -22.28 -19.55 0.01
N THR A 211 -22.96 -19.29 1.14
CA THR A 211 -24.40 -19.44 1.29
C THR A 211 -25.15 -18.51 0.34
N VAL A 212 -24.80 -17.22 0.32
CA VAL A 212 -25.43 -16.26 -0.59
C VAL A 212 -25.25 -16.64 -2.05
N VAL A 213 -24.08 -17.21 -2.39
CA VAL A 213 -23.79 -17.65 -3.77
C VAL A 213 -24.53 -18.95 -4.11
N SER A 214 -24.69 -19.90 -3.15
CA SER A 214 -25.36 -21.18 -3.37
C SER A 214 -26.89 -21.06 -3.43
N ASP A 215 -27.46 -20.15 -2.62
CA ASP A 215 -28.91 -19.96 -2.53
C ASP A 215 -29.48 -19.15 -3.72
N ILE A 216 -28.63 -18.64 -4.59
CA ILE A 216 -29.06 -17.88 -5.76
C ILE A 216 -29.38 -18.80 -6.90
N ASP A 217 -30.64 -18.75 -7.35
CA ASP A 217 -31.09 -19.44 -8.56
C ASP A 217 -30.28 -18.92 -9.78
N ARG A 218 -29.46 -19.82 -10.34
CA ARG A 218 -28.62 -19.54 -11.51
C ARG A 218 -29.38 -19.20 -12.79
N HIS A 219 -30.70 -19.44 -12.81
CA HIS A 219 -31.60 -19.15 -13.93
C HIS A 219 -32.29 -17.78 -13.79
N ASN A 220 -32.09 -17.07 -12.67
CA ASN A 220 -32.70 -15.78 -12.42
C ASN A 220 -31.64 -14.69 -12.59
N GLU A 221 -31.80 -13.86 -13.63
CA GLU A 221 -30.86 -12.73 -13.93
C GLU A 221 -30.77 -11.69 -12.82
N GLU A 222 -31.87 -11.43 -12.10
CA GLU A 222 -31.91 -10.51 -10.97
C GLU A 222 -31.11 -11.06 -9.77
N ALA A 223 -31.25 -12.36 -9.51
CA ALA A 223 -30.48 -13.06 -8.49
C ALA A 223 -28.97 -13.10 -8.84
N LEU A 224 -28.63 -13.33 -10.10
CA LEU A 224 -27.26 -13.23 -10.60
C LEU A 224 -26.68 -11.81 -10.45
N ALA A 225 -27.46 -10.77 -10.72
CA ALA A 225 -27.05 -9.39 -10.51
C ALA A 225 -26.79 -9.09 -9.02
N LYS A 226 -27.59 -9.65 -8.13
CA LYS A 226 -27.41 -9.54 -6.68
C LYS A 226 -26.12 -10.23 -6.19
N ARG A 227 -25.81 -11.42 -6.73
CA ARG A 227 -24.55 -12.12 -6.51
C ARG A 227 -23.34 -11.27 -6.90
N LYS A 228 -23.43 -10.59 -8.04
CA LYS A 228 -22.38 -9.70 -8.57
C LYS A 228 -22.02 -8.57 -7.60
N ASN A 229 -23.01 -8.09 -6.84
CA ASN A 229 -22.83 -6.91 -6.00
C ASN A 229 -22.22 -7.20 -4.63
N ILE A 230 -22.40 -8.39 -4.03
CA ILE A 230 -22.06 -8.57 -2.62
C ILE A 230 -20.58 -8.44 -2.32
N SER A 231 -19.69 -9.01 -3.14
CA SER A 231 -18.25 -8.86 -2.99
C SER A 231 -17.84 -7.40 -3.18
N GLY A 232 -18.46 -6.72 -4.14
CA GLY A 232 -18.28 -5.30 -4.39
C GLY A 232 -18.74 -4.43 -3.23
N GLU A 233 -19.88 -4.74 -2.63
CA GLU A 233 -20.41 -4.00 -1.49
C GLU A 233 -19.57 -4.20 -0.22
N ILE A 234 -18.98 -5.39 -0.02
CA ILE A 234 -18.03 -5.63 1.06
C ILE A 234 -16.82 -4.70 0.92
N VAL A 235 -16.19 -4.68 -0.25
CA VAL A 235 -15.01 -3.83 -0.49
C VAL A 235 -15.36 -2.34 -0.40
N LYS A 236 -16.49 -1.92 -0.95
CA LYS A 236 -16.99 -0.53 -0.80
C LYS A 236 -17.23 -0.16 0.66
N SER A 237 -17.81 -1.07 1.44
CA SER A 237 -18.08 -0.86 2.86
C SER A 237 -16.80 -0.74 3.69
N ILE A 238 -15.78 -1.51 3.35
CA ILE A 238 -14.43 -1.39 3.94
C ILE A 238 -13.84 0.00 3.60
N ILE A 239 -13.82 0.35 2.31
CA ILE A 239 -13.29 1.64 1.84
C ILE A 239 -14.01 2.83 2.50
N LYS A 240 -15.32 2.73 2.73
CA LYS A 240 -16.10 3.82 3.36
C LYS A 240 -15.77 4.00 4.84
N LYS A 241 -15.28 2.96 5.52
CA LYS A 241 -14.90 3.00 6.94
C LYS A 241 -13.44 3.42 7.16
N THR A 242 -12.62 3.41 6.10
CA THR A 242 -11.23 3.88 6.09
C THR A 242 -11.15 5.38 5.88
#